data_10fca4c9c88f053e1a4dba65ad399a9d
#
_entry.id   10fca4c9c88f053e1a4dba65ad399a9d
#
_cell.length_a   1.000
_cell.length_b   1.000
_cell.length_c   1.000
_cell.angle_alpha   90.00
_cell.angle_beta   90.00
_cell.angle_gamma   90.00
#
_symmetry.space_group_name_H-M   'P 1'
#
loop_
_entity.id
_entity.type
_entity.pdbx_description
1 polymer ?
#
loop_
_entity_poly.entity_id
_entity_poly.type
_entity_poly.pdbx_seq_one_letter_code
_entity_poly.pdbx_strand_id
1 'polypeptide(L)'
;MSNLTRREFVRQSILLAAGITLISCEDEKSDTIDESPGQLIGNQPSKKVVIIGAGMSGLVAGYELTRAGHDVIILEARDRVGGRVLTLREPFSDGHFAEAGAARIPPDHDLTLGYADHFGLILVPFYPQSNNFVNVTNGNRTSVPASDYINDPPWGGFPTDRKDFVKIRDGSDRLPQSFADYLSEKIHLSTPVESIEQNADGVIVHVSGGTEFSADRALCTVPLPVLNRIQFTPSLSNEKIEAISGGYNYAPSTRVFMQFANRFWESEGLNGWGNTDWPEEIWHPTWDREGPKGILMSYMYYGRAVELDQLIEEDRIQHVLNRWDGVFPGVYDHVENGTSHSWALQEWSGGAWASPTAEQDEALAAHIGAAEGRIHFAGEHALSLIHI
;
A
#
# COMPACT_ATOMS: atom_id res chain seq x y z
N MET A 1 -0.83 27.28 -10.77
CA MET A 1 -0.02 26.45 -9.88
C MET A 1 0.66 25.43 -10.77
N SER A 2 1.98 25.30 -10.74
CA SER A 2 2.72 24.36 -11.60
C SER A 2 2.45 22.96 -11.09
N ASN A 3 1.99 22.07 -11.95
CA ASN A 3 1.82 20.65 -11.64
C ASN A 3 3.21 20.06 -11.33
N LEU A 4 3.49 19.83 -10.08
CA LEU A 4 4.68 19.10 -9.64
C LEU A 4 4.58 17.65 -10.10
N THR A 5 5.66 17.13 -10.67
CA THR A 5 5.75 15.71 -10.97
C THR A 5 5.87 14.89 -9.67
N ARG A 6 5.51 13.60 -9.68
CA ARG A 6 5.70 12.67 -8.54
C ARG A 6 7.11 12.73 -7.97
N ARG A 7 8.10 12.75 -8.84
CA ARG A 7 9.52 12.84 -8.48
C ARG A 7 9.82 14.12 -7.71
N GLU A 8 9.24 15.23 -8.14
CA GLU A 8 9.38 16.52 -7.47
C GLU A 8 8.63 16.56 -6.13
N PHE A 9 7.45 15.94 -6.04
CA PHE A 9 6.68 15.88 -4.80
C PHE A 9 7.39 15.04 -3.72
N VAL A 10 7.79 13.79 -4.06
CA VAL A 10 8.54 12.93 -3.13
C VAL A 10 9.84 13.62 -2.71
N ARG A 11 10.56 14.19 -3.66
CA ARG A 11 11.79 14.96 -3.41
C ARG A 11 11.52 16.17 -2.51
N GLN A 12 10.44 16.91 -2.72
CA GLN A 12 10.09 18.07 -1.88
C GLN A 12 9.63 17.65 -0.48
N SER A 13 8.84 16.59 -0.34
CA SER A 13 8.41 16.10 0.97
C SER A 13 9.61 15.64 1.82
N ILE A 14 10.55 14.92 1.21
CA ILE A 14 11.77 14.47 1.89
C ILE A 14 12.71 15.67 2.16
N LEU A 15 12.84 16.60 1.22
CA LEU A 15 13.66 17.81 1.36
C LEU A 15 13.12 18.73 2.46
N LEU A 16 11.80 18.88 2.57
CA LEU A 16 11.15 19.62 3.66
C LEU A 16 11.41 18.97 5.01
N ALA A 17 11.32 17.65 5.10
CA ALA A 17 11.64 16.90 6.30
C ALA A 17 13.10 17.10 6.76
N ALA A 18 14.02 17.21 5.81
CA ALA A 18 15.45 17.45 6.07
C ALA A 18 15.79 18.93 6.25
N GLY A 19 14.87 19.87 6.01
CA GLY A 19 15.12 21.31 6.04
C GLY A 19 16.06 21.80 4.93
N ILE A 20 16.05 21.13 3.77
CA ILE A 20 16.91 21.40 2.63
C ILE A 20 16.20 22.34 1.66
N THR A 21 16.79 23.50 1.38
CA THR A 21 16.30 24.43 0.37
C THR A 21 17.01 24.12 -0.97
N LEU A 22 16.24 23.96 -2.05
CA LEU A 22 16.80 23.75 -3.38
C LEU A 22 17.55 25.02 -3.85
N ILE A 23 18.85 24.92 -4.02
CA ILE A 23 19.63 25.84 -4.85
C ILE A 23 19.91 25.11 -6.16
N SER A 24 19.35 25.64 -7.25
CA SER A 24 19.68 25.18 -8.61
C SER A 24 21.14 25.54 -8.88
N CYS A 25 22.01 24.55 -9.01
CA CYS A 25 23.33 24.70 -9.64
C CYS A 25 23.36 23.83 -10.89
N GLU A 26 23.65 24.49 -12.02
CA GLU A 26 24.05 23.86 -13.28
C GLU A 26 25.47 23.30 -13.14
N ASP A 27 25.65 22.12 -13.69
CA ASP A 27 26.84 21.42 -14.19
C ASP A 27 28.23 21.62 -13.54
N GLU A 28 28.69 20.55 -12.87
CA GLU A 28 30.03 20.02 -13.13
C GLU A 28 29.99 18.48 -13.03
N LYS A 29 30.48 17.82 -14.10
CA LYS A 29 30.63 16.37 -14.20
C LYS A 29 31.70 15.89 -13.23
N SER A 30 31.34 15.02 -12.29
CA SER A 30 32.29 14.13 -11.64
C SER A 30 31.63 12.81 -11.24
N ASP A 31 32.28 11.74 -11.70
CA ASP A 31 32.28 10.36 -11.22
C ASP A 31 30.96 9.70 -10.82
N THR A 32 30.52 8.77 -11.71
CA THR A 32 29.59 7.64 -11.48
C THR A 32 28.77 7.70 -10.18
N ILE A 33 27.82 8.61 -10.13
CA ILE A 33 26.77 8.58 -9.13
C ILE A 33 25.79 7.53 -9.63
N ASP A 34 25.60 6.49 -8.82
CA ASP A 34 24.56 5.49 -9.00
C ASP A 34 23.21 6.22 -9.16
N GLU A 35 22.67 6.25 -10.39
CA GLU A 35 21.42 6.93 -10.74
C GLU A 35 20.18 6.18 -10.27
N SER A 36 20.21 5.61 -9.06
CA SER A 36 19.04 4.95 -8.49
C SER A 36 17.90 5.94 -8.21
N PRO A 37 16.63 5.50 -8.31
CA PRO A 37 15.48 6.38 -8.19
C PRO A 37 15.42 7.04 -6.81
N GLY A 38 15.06 8.33 -6.78
CA GLY A 38 14.82 9.08 -5.56
C GLY A 38 16.03 9.76 -4.92
N GLN A 39 17.23 9.66 -5.49
CA GLN A 39 18.46 10.18 -4.86
C GLN A 39 18.33 11.59 -4.30
N LEU A 40 18.46 11.68 -2.97
CA LEU A 40 18.74 12.91 -2.28
C LEU A 40 20.27 13.10 -2.23
N ILE A 41 20.77 14.04 -3.00
CA ILE A 41 22.18 14.46 -2.88
C ILE A 41 22.21 15.58 -1.84
N GLY A 42 22.73 15.28 -0.66
CA GLY A 42 22.81 16.24 0.44
C GLY A 42 24.23 16.69 0.70
N ASN A 43 24.50 17.98 0.53
CA ASN A 43 25.65 18.70 1.12
C ASN A 43 25.22 19.58 2.31
N GLN A 44 24.05 19.27 2.89
CA GLN A 44 23.55 19.94 4.09
C GLN A 44 24.07 19.23 5.36
N PRO A 45 24.21 19.95 6.47
CA PRO A 45 24.58 19.33 7.74
C PRO A 45 23.63 18.19 8.12
N SER A 46 24.21 17.10 8.62
CA SER A 46 23.43 15.96 9.10
C SER A 46 22.37 16.40 10.11
N LYS A 47 21.18 15.82 9.99
CA LYS A 47 20.06 15.99 10.90
C LYS A 47 19.69 14.64 11.50
N LYS A 48 19.24 14.64 12.73
CA LYS A 48 18.58 13.50 13.34
C LYS A 48 17.08 13.56 13.01
N VAL A 49 16.56 12.51 12.40
CA VAL A 49 15.17 12.41 11.97
C VAL A 49 14.52 11.17 12.56
N VAL A 50 13.41 11.34 13.27
CA VAL A 50 12.56 10.23 13.68
C VAL A 50 11.42 10.08 12.68
N ILE A 51 11.28 8.89 12.11
CA ILE A 51 10.21 8.52 11.19
C ILE A 51 9.21 7.64 11.93
N ILE A 52 7.94 8.00 11.88
CA ILE A 52 6.84 7.27 12.51
C ILE A 52 6.10 6.46 11.43
N GLY A 53 6.24 5.14 11.49
CA GLY A 53 5.73 4.16 10.53
C GLY A 53 6.79 3.59 9.59
N ALA A 54 6.90 2.25 9.54
CA ALA A 54 7.71 1.51 8.58
C ALA A 54 6.88 0.94 7.42
N GLY A 55 5.87 1.69 6.96
CA GLY A 55 5.21 1.50 5.66
C GLY A 55 6.12 1.95 4.52
N MET A 56 5.70 1.77 3.26
CA MET A 56 6.52 2.15 2.10
C MET A 56 7.03 3.59 2.18
N SER A 57 6.17 4.55 2.54
CA SER A 57 6.57 5.96 2.63
C SER A 57 7.68 6.19 3.66
N GLY A 58 7.56 5.58 4.86
CA GLY A 58 8.56 5.71 5.91
C GLY A 58 9.88 5.00 5.57
N LEU A 59 9.80 3.82 4.96
CA LEU A 59 10.98 3.06 4.55
C LEU A 59 11.76 3.76 3.44
N VAL A 60 11.07 4.25 2.40
CA VAL A 60 11.70 5.02 1.31
C VAL A 60 12.33 6.30 1.85
N ALA A 61 11.62 7.03 2.71
CA ALA A 61 12.16 8.24 3.33
C ALA A 61 13.40 7.93 4.18
N GLY A 62 13.35 6.87 4.99
CA GLY A 62 14.48 6.43 5.79
C GLY A 62 15.69 6.03 4.96
N TYR A 63 15.47 5.32 3.87
CA TYR A 63 16.49 4.92 2.92
C TYR A 63 17.17 6.15 2.29
N GLU A 64 16.39 7.06 1.71
CA GLU A 64 16.93 8.23 1.04
C GLU A 64 17.61 9.22 2.02
N LEU A 65 17.02 9.46 3.18
CA LEU A 65 17.63 10.31 4.20
C LEU A 65 18.95 9.72 4.74
N THR A 66 19.01 8.40 4.92
CA THR A 66 20.26 7.72 5.35
C THR A 66 21.34 7.89 4.27
N ARG A 67 21.01 7.70 2.99
CA ARG A 67 21.93 7.90 1.87
C ARG A 67 22.41 9.36 1.75
N ALA A 68 21.54 10.31 2.11
CA ALA A 68 21.88 11.73 2.16
C ALA A 68 22.73 12.12 3.38
N GLY A 69 23.08 11.17 4.25
CA GLY A 69 23.97 11.39 5.41
C GLY A 69 23.27 11.84 6.68
N HIS A 70 21.94 11.68 6.77
CA HIS A 70 21.17 11.98 7.98
C HIS A 70 21.16 10.79 8.96
N ASP A 71 21.03 11.09 10.24
CA ASP A 71 20.82 10.09 11.30
C ASP A 71 19.32 9.79 11.42
N VAL A 72 18.92 8.56 11.06
CA VAL A 72 17.52 8.17 10.95
C VAL A 72 17.16 7.11 11.99
N ILE A 73 16.02 7.27 12.63
CA ILE A 73 15.35 6.26 13.46
C ILE A 73 13.93 6.07 12.92
N ILE A 74 13.49 4.82 12.76
CA ILE A 74 12.15 4.47 12.30
C ILE A 74 11.42 3.71 13.41
N LEU A 75 10.24 4.19 13.79
CA LEU A 75 9.40 3.59 14.83
C LEU A 75 8.15 2.97 14.17
N GLU A 76 7.97 1.68 14.31
CA GLU A 76 6.83 0.93 13.75
C GLU A 76 6.03 0.29 14.88
N ALA A 77 4.72 0.50 14.85
CA ALA A 77 3.81 -0.04 15.87
C ALA A 77 3.63 -1.56 15.78
N ARG A 78 3.71 -2.12 14.56
CA ARG A 78 3.62 -3.58 14.32
C ARG A 78 4.95 -4.27 14.57
N ASP A 79 4.88 -5.58 14.61
CA ASP A 79 6.02 -6.51 14.62
C ASP A 79 6.63 -6.75 13.23
N ARG A 80 6.17 -6.04 12.19
CA ARG A 80 6.60 -6.15 10.80
C ARG A 80 6.66 -4.81 10.09
N VAL A 81 7.46 -4.74 9.06
CA VAL A 81 7.49 -3.62 8.10
C VAL A 81 6.44 -3.75 7.00
N GLY A 82 6.36 -2.77 6.10
CA GLY A 82 5.57 -2.79 4.87
C GLY A 82 4.19 -2.14 5.00
N GLY A 83 3.67 -1.97 6.23
CA GLY A 83 2.35 -1.34 6.42
C GLY A 83 1.24 -2.08 5.67
N ARG A 84 0.62 -1.40 4.66
CA ARG A 84 -0.43 -1.94 3.79
C ARG A 84 0.09 -2.73 2.58
N VAL A 85 1.38 -2.98 2.49
CA VAL A 85 1.97 -4.02 1.65
C VAL A 85 2.12 -5.26 2.51
N LEU A 86 1.34 -6.30 2.20
CA LEU A 86 1.26 -7.52 2.99
C LEU A 86 0.98 -8.72 2.09
N THR A 87 1.92 -9.66 2.08
CA THR A 87 1.81 -10.94 1.39
C THR A 87 1.49 -12.03 2.41
N LEU A 88 0.37 -12.71 2.25
CA LEU A 88 -0.05 -13.85 3.07
C LEU A 88 0.51 -15.14 2.47
N ARG A 89 1.24 -15.89 3.26
CA ARG A 89 1.74 -17.22 2.90
C ARG A 89 0.96 -18.33 3.60
N GLU A 90 0.56 -18.09 4.84
CA GLU A 90 -0.36 -18.98 5.55
C GLU A 90 -1.83 -18.57 5.28
N PRO A 91 -2.76 -19.53 5.21
CA PRO A 91 -2.61 -20.97 5.43
C PRO A 91 -2.33 -21.79 4.14
N PHE A 92 -1.73 -21.18 3.10
CA PHE A 92 -1.55 -21.77 1.79
C PHE A 92 -0.42 -22.81 1.77
N SER A 93 -0.59 -23.84 0.94
CA SER A 93 0.41 -24.89 0.74
C SER A 93 1.16 -24.71 -0.59
N ASP A 94 2.16 -25.57 -0.85
CA ASP A 94 2.93 -25.66 -2.09
C ASP A 94 3.65 -24.35 -2.49
N GLY A 95 4.00 -23.53 -1.49
CA GLY A 95 4.66 -22.25 -1.71
C GLY A 95 3.76 -21.18 -2.35
N HIS A 96 2.45 -21.41 -2.37
CA HIS A 96 1.49 -20.40 -2.80
C HIS A 96 1.39 -19.25 -1.79
N PHE A 97 1.04 -18.09 -2.28
CA PHE A 97 0.77 -16.90 -1.48
C PHE A 97 -0.21 -15.97 -2.20
N ALA A 98 -0.77 -15.03 -1.46
CA ALA A 98 -1.65 -14.01 -2.00
C ALA A 98 -1.42 -12.66 -1.33
N GLU A 99 -1.71 -11.59 -2.06
CA GLU A 99 -1.53 -10.23 -1.56
C GLU A 99 -2.78 -9.76 -0.81
N ALA A 100 -2.65 -9.51 0.48
CA ALA A 100 -3.71 -8.85 1.27
C ALA A 100 -3.76 -7.34 1.02
N GLY A 101 -2.64 -6.75 0.62
CA GLY A 101 -2.47 -5.32 0.37
C GLY A 101 -2.20 -4.97 -1.09
N ALA A 102 -1.27 -4.04 -1.30
CA ALA A 102 -0.84 -3.62 -2.62
C ALA A 102 -0.27 -4.81 -3.41
N ALA A 103 -0.77 -5.00 -4.63
CA ALA A 103 -0.48 -6.19 -5.43
C ALA A 103 -0.04 -5.87 -6.86
N ARG A 104 -0.63 -4.83 -7.45
CA ARG A 104 -0.44 -4.46 -8.85
C ARG A 104 0.35 -3.17 -8.98
N ILE A 105 1.27 -3.14 -9.92
CA ILE A 105 2.14 -1.98 -10.20
C ILE A 105 1.84 -1.54 -11.62
N PRO A 106 1.16 -0.39 -11.79
CA PRO A 106 0.95 0.22 -13.10
C PRO A 106 2.27 0.69 -13.73
N PRO A 107 2.36 0.80 -15.07
CA PRO A 107 3.57 1.18 -15.77
C PRO A 107 4.01 2.63 -15.52
N ASP A 108 3.13 3.48 -15.02
CA ASP A 108 3.40 4.87 -14.65
C ASP A 108 3.88 5.04 -13.18
N HIS A 109 4.01 3.94 -12.43
CA HIS A 109 4.61 3.93 -11.09
C HIS A 109 6.15 3.86 -11.18
N ASP A 110 6.75 4.85 -11.82
CA ASP A 110 8.18 4.92 -12.14
C ASP A 110 9.11 4.72 -10.94
N LEU A 111 8.80 5.30 -9.78
CA LEU A 111 9.59 5.12 -8.56
C LEU A 111 9.49 3.69 -8.02
N THR A 112 8.30 3.11 -8.02
CA THR A 112 8.11 1.71 -7.56
C THR A 112 8.84 0.73 -8.46
N LEU A 113 8.71 0.92 -9.78
CA LEU A 113 9.42 0.11 -10.78
C LEU A 113 10.94 0.29 -10.67
N GLY A 114 11.41 1.53 -10.51
CA GLY A 114 12.81 1.83 -10.35
C GLY A 114 13.43 1.24 -9.08
N TYR A 115 12.73 1.27 -7.94
CA TYR A 115 13.21 0.59 -6.73
C TYR A 115 13.14 -0.92 -6.84
N ALA A 116 12.14 -1.48 -7.52
CA ALA A 116 12.08 -2.91 -7.77
C ALA A 116 13.30 -3.37 -8.60
N ASP A 117 13.66 -2.62 -9.65
CA ASP A 117 14.86 -2.86 -10.45
C ASP A 117 16.15 -2.68 -9.62
N HIS A 118 16.26 -1.58 -8.89
CA HIS A 118 17.40 -1.29 -8.01
C HIS A 118 17.71 -2.41 -7.02
N PHE A 119 16.67 -3.05 -6.46
CA PHE A 119 16.81 -4.19 -5.55
C PHE A 119 16.83 -5.55 -6.27
N GLY A 120 16.85 -5.57 -7.60
CA GLY A 120 16.89 -6.82 -8.38
C GLY A 120 15.63 -7.67 -8.23
N LEU A 121 14.47 -7.07 -7.92
CA LEU A 121 13.20 -7.78 -7.78
C LEU A 121 12.65 -8.12 -9.17
N ILE A 122 12.24 -9.36 -9.35
CA ILE A 122 11.72 -9.83 -10.64
C ILE A 122 10.26 -9.45 -10.79
N LEU A 123 9.96 -8.69 -11.85
CA LEU A 123 8.62 -8.30 -12.21
C LEU A 123 8.05 -9.26 -13.25
N VAL A 124 6.77 -9.62 -13.08
CA VAL A 124 6.02 -10.49 -14.00
C VAL A 124 4.65 -9.85 -14.28
N PRO A 125 3.99 -10.23 -15.41
CA PRO A 125 2.65 -9.71 -15.70
C PRO A 125 1.68 -9.95 -14.54
N PHE A 126 0.83 -8.96 -14.26
CA PHE A 126 -0.17 -9.09 -13.20
C PHE A 126 -1.39 -9.90 -13.66
N TYR A 127 -1.85 -9.68 -14.88
CA TYR A 127 -3.01 -10.37 -15.45
C TYR A 127 -2.62 -11.54 -16.34
N PRO A 128 -3.42 -12.64 -16.34
CA PRO A 128 -3.24 -13.74 -17.29
C PRO A 128 -3.55 -13.26 -18.72
N GLN A 129 -2.79 -13.76 -19.68
CA GLN A 129 -2.91 -13.40 -21.10
C GLN A 129 -3.74 -14.42 -21.91
N SER A 130 -4.18 -15.51 -21.27
CA SER A 130 -4.92 -16.62 -21.92
C SER A 130 -6.16 -16.99 -21.11
N ASN A 131 -6.99 -17.83 -21.71
CA ASN A 131 -8.30 -18.22 -21.21
C ASN A 131 -9.23 -17.01 -21.00
N ASN A 132 -10.42 -17.25 -20.49
CA ASN A 132 -11.43 -16.21 -20.35
C ASN A 132 -11.58 -15.76 -18.91
N PHE A 133 -11.92 -14.49 -18.73
CA PHE A 133 -12.43 -13.94 -17.50
C PHE A 133 -13.91 -14.27 -17.35
N VAL A 134 -14.36 -14.60 -16.15
CA VAL A 134 -15.79 -14.73 -15.87
C VAL A 134 -16.39 -13.36 -15.57
N ASN A 135 -17.57 -13.11 -16.11
CA ASN A 135 -18.34 -11.91 -15.80
C ASN A 135 -19.78 -12.30 -15.45
N VAL A 136 -20.28 -11.80 -14.33
CA VAL A 136 -21.66 -12.00 -13.90
C VAL A 136 -22.33 -10.64 -13.77
N THR A 137 -23.38 -10.42 -14.56
CA THR A 137 -24.15 -9.17 -14.56
C THR A 137 -25.62 -9.49 -14.54
N ASN A 138 -26.35 -8.95 -13.56
CA ASN A 138 -27.77 -9.23 -13.32
C ASN A 138 -28.07 -10.74 -13.25
N GLY A 139 -27.19 -11.48 -12.58
CA GLY A 139 -27.27 -12.93 -12.44
C GLY A 139 -26.93 -13.74 -13.71
N ASN A 140 -26.59 -13.09 -14.81
CA ASN A 140 -26.18 -13.77 -16.04
C ASN A 140 -24.67 -13.95 -16.06
N ARG A 141 -24.24 -15.21 -16.08
CA ARG A 141 -22.83 -15.60 -16.19
C ARG A 141 -22.39 -15.63 -17.64
N THR A 142 -21.36 -14.90 -17.98
CA THR A 142 -20.72 -14.87 -19.31
C THR A 142 -19.21 -15.02 -19.17
N SER A 143 -18.52 -15.29 -20.26
CA SER A 143 -17.05 -15.27 -20.30
C SER A 143 -16.57 -14.24 -21.31
N VAL A 144 -15.47 -13.58 -20.96
CA VAL A 144 -14.84 -12.52 -21.76
C VAL A 144 -13.40 -12.93 -22.05
N PRO A 145 -12.94 -12.91 -23.31
CA PRO A 145 -11.54 -13.20 -23.64
C PRO A 145 -10.57 -12.32 -22.84
N ALA A 146 -9.44 -12.89 -22.46
CA ALA A 146 -8.44 -12.14 -21.67
C ALA A 146 -8.01 -10.85 -22.37
N SER A 147 -7.82 -10.87 -23.69
CA SER A 147 -7.50 -9.69 -24.50
C SER A 147 -8.52 -8.56 -24.32
N ASP A 148 -9.80 -8.88 -24.36
CA ASP A 148 -10.88 -7.91 -24.30
C ASP A 148 -11.02 -7.33 -22.88
N TYR A 149 -10.91 -8.21 -21.87
CA TYR A 149 -10.96 -7.78 -20.47
C TYR A 149 -9.81 -6.84 -20.07
N ILE A 150 -8.60 -7.10 -20.58
CA ILE A 150 -7.42 -6.30 -20.25
C ILE A 150 -7.44 -4.95 -20.97
N ASN A 151 -7.94 -4.92 -22.23
CA ASN A 151 -7.93 -3.72 -23.05
C ASN A 151 -9.16 -2.81 -22.83
N ASP A 152 -10.32 -3.38 -22.48
CA ASP A 152 -11.56 -2.61 -22.23
C ASP A 152 -12.30 -3.16 -21.00
N PRO A 153 -11.84 -2.83 -19.81
CA PRO A 153 -12.47 -3.31 -18.58
C PRO A 153 -13.88 -2.74 -18.39
N PRO A 154 -14.84 -3.58 -17.99
CA PRO A 154 -16.26 -3.19 -17.91
C PRO A 154 -16.58 -2.07 -16.90
N TRP A 155 -15.64 -1.66 -16.05
CA TRP A 155 -15.86 -0.61 -15.06
C TRP A 155 -14.99 0.63 -15.23
N GLY A 156 -14.28 0.82 -16.29
CA GLY A 156 -13.48 2.02 -16.55
C GLY A 156 -12.60 2.48 -15.37
N GLY A 157 -11.67 3.33 -15.58
CA GLY A 157 -11.11 4.08 -14.47
C GLY A 157 -9.64 3.92 -14.14
N PHE A 158 -8.89 3.09 -14.88
CA PHE A 158 -7.43 3.24 -14.86
C PHE A 158 -6.99 3.89 -16.17
N PRO A 159 -6.21 4.99 -16.10
CA PRO A 159 -5.76 5.71 -17.28
C PRO A 159 -4.69 4.98 -18.10
N THR A 160 -4.24 3.80 -17.63
CA THR A 160 -3.17 3.01 -18.23
C THR A 160 -3.66 1.65 -18.71
N ASP A 161 -3.05 1.16 -19.78
CA ASP A 161 -3.32 -0.15 -20.36
C ASP A 161 -3.02 -1.26 -19.33
N ARG A 162 -4.03 -2.01 -18.92
CA ARG A 162 -3.89 -3.08 -17.89
C ARG A 162 -2.95 -4.19 -18.31
N LYS A 163 -2.73 -4.39 -19.59
CA LYS A 163 -1.78 -5.39 -20.11
C LYS A 163 -0.36 -5.18 -19.59
N ASP A 164 0.00 -3.92 -19.27
CA ASP A 164 1.32 -3.52 -18.84
C ASP A 164 1.48 -3.51 -17.31
N PHE A 165 0.42 -3.88 -16.57
CA PHE A 165 0.50 -4.01 -15.11
C PHE A 165 1.35 -5.22 -14.74
N VAL A 166 2.23 -5.01 -13.77
CA VAL A 166 3.13 -6.04 -13.25
C VAL A 166 2.92 -6.28 -11.76
N LYS A 167 3.44 -7.41 -11.29
CA LYS A 167 3.58 -7.74 -9.87
C LYS A 167 5.01 -8.21 -9.58
N ILE A 168 5.42 -8.15 -8.31
CA ILE A 168 6.67 -8.75 -7.87
C ILE A 168 6.44 -10.27 -7.76
N ARG A 169 7.27 -11.05 -8.48
CA ARG A 169 7.10 -12.50 -8.64
C ARG A 169 7.03 -13.26 -7.32
N ASP A 170 7.80 -12.86 -6.31
CA ASP A 170 7.95 -13.59 -5.06
C ASP A 170 7.19 -12.95 -3.87
N GLY A 171 6.28 -12.01 -4.17
CA GLY A 171 5.44 -11.29 -3.22
C GLY A 171 5.78 -9.81 -3.14
N SER A 172 4.75 -8.98 -2.99
CA SER A 172 4.91 -7.52 -2.89
C SER A 172 5.68 -7.10 -1.64
N ASP A 173 5.65 -7.92 -0.58
CA ASP A 173 6.40 -7.69 0.67
C ASP A 173 7.93 -7.71 0.49
N ARG A 174 8.43 -8.22 -0.64
CA ARG A 174 9.86 -8.20 -0.97
C ARG A 174 10.39 -6.78 -1.10
N LEU A 175 9.58 -5.86 -1.62
CA LEU A 175 10.01 -4.47 -1.78
C LEU A 175 10.23 -3.76 -0.43
N PRO A 176 9.26 -3.67 0.49
CA PRO A 176 9.52 -3.10 1.82
C PRO A 176 10.60 -3.86 2.59
N GLN A 177 10.75 -5.18 2.41
CA GLN A 177 11.80 -5.95 3.04
C GLN A 177 13.18 -5.54 2.55
N SER A 178 13.38 -5.28 1.25
CA SER A 178 14.66 -4.82 0.71
C SER A 178 15.09 -3.48 1.30
N PHE A 179 14.17 -2.55 1.51
CA PHE A 179 14.47 -1.32 2.24
C PHE A 179 14.82 -1.60 3.70
N ALA A 180 14.07 -2.48 4.36
CA ALA A 180 14.28 -2.81 5.76
C ALA A 180 15.62 -3.51 5.99
N ASP A 181 16.06 -4.36 5.08
CA ASP A 181 17.37 -5.03 5.15
C ASP A 181 18.53 -4.00 5.12
N TYR A 182 18.39 -2.94 4.29
CA TYR A 182 19.36 -1.84 4.27
C TYR A 182 19.31 -1.00 5.55
N LEU A 183 18.12 -0.79 6.11
CA LEU A 183 17.89 0.09 7.27
C LEU A 183 18.01 -0.64 8.63
N SER A 184 18.17 -1.94 8.64
CA SER A 184 18.02 -2.91 9.73
C SER A 184 18.11 -2.36 11.18
N GLU A 185 19.25 -1.81 11.58
CA GLU A 185 19.49 -1.29 12.95
C GLU A 185 18.74 0.02 13.28
N LYS A 186 18.14 0.65 12.28
CA LYS A 186 17.39 1.92 12.40
C LYS A 186 15.90 1.72 12.66
N ILE A 187 15.39 0.48 12.51
CA ILE A 187 13.98 0.17 12.63
C ILE A 187 13.69 -0.46 13.99
N HIS A 188 12.80 0.17 14.73
CA HIS A 188 12.26 -0.32 15.99
C HIS A 188 10.84 -0.81 15.77
N LEU A 189 10.66 -2.12 15.70
CA LEU A 189 9.35 -2.77 15.61
C LEU A 189 8.65 -2.81 16.97
N SER A 190 7.35 -3.07 16.99
CA SER A 190 6.52 -3.14 18.20
C SER A 190 6.70 -1.91 19.11
N THR A 191 6.87 -0.73 18.48
CA THR A 191 7.18 0.53 19.15
C THR A 191 6.12 1.58 18.77
N PRO A 192 4.88 1.47 19.28
CA PRO A 192 3.81 2.42 18.97
C PRO A 192 4.11 3.79 19.61
N VAL A 193 3.99 4.84 18.80
CA VAL A 193 4.13 6.23 19.24
C VAL A 193 2.84 6.70 19.90
N GLU A 194 2.96 7.29 21.09
CA GLU A 194 1.84 7.83 21.87
C GLU A 194 1.73 9.35 21.76
N SER A 195 2.86 10.06 21.77
CA SER A 195 2.83 11.52 21.61
C SER A 195 4.10 12.05 20.93
N ILE A 196 3.95 13.24 20.35
CA ILE A 196 5.03 14.00 19.73
C ILE A 196 4.98 15.43 20.26
N GLU A 197 6.05 15.84 20.93
CA GLU A 197 6.23 17.21 21.38
C GLU A 197 7.27 17.91 20.51
N GLN A 198 7.09 19.20 20.25
CA GLN A 198 8.06 20.01 19.53
C GLN A 198 8.23 21.39 20.15
N ASN A 199 9.45 21.91 20.02
CA ASN A 199 9.79 23.26 20.46
C ASN A 199 10.85 23.90 19.51
N ALA A 200 11.47 24.99 19.92
CA ALA A 200 12.50 25.67 19.14
C ALA A 200 13.75 24.79 18.88
N ASP A 201 14.05 23.82 19.75
CA ASP A 201 15.27 23.05 19.72
C ASP A 201 15.11 21.73 18.92
N GLY A 202 13.92 21.11 18.93
CA GLY A 202 13.69 19.84 18.26
C GLY A 202 12.32 19.25 18.48
N VAL A 203 12.26 17.93 18.32
CA VAL A 203 11.08 17.10 18.61
C VAL A 203 11.44 16.03 19.62
N ILE A 204 10.48 15.65 20.47
CA ILE A 204 10.56 14.49 21.35
C ILE A 204 9.39 13.60 21.03
N VAL A 205 9.67 12.33 20.69
CA VAL A 205 8.69 11.30 20.36
C VAL A 205 8.64 10.32 21.54
N HIS A 206 7.47 10.20 22.16
CA HIS A 206 7.22 9.27 23.27
C HIS A 206 6.55 8.01 22.73
N VAL A 207 7.04 6.87 23.16
CA VAL A 207 6.49 5.57 22.77
C VAL A 207 5.97 4.81 23.97
N SER A 208 5.15 3.82 23.74
CA SER A 208 4.65 2.92 24.77
C SER A 208 5.79 2.31 25.56
N GLY A 209 5.64 2.25 26.89
CA GLY A 209 6.70 1.79 27.79
C GLY A 209 7.65 2.87 28.29
N GLY A 210 7.40 4.17 27.94
CA GLY A 210 8.08 5.33 28.53
C GLY A 210 9.43 5.67 27.94
N THR A 211 9.81 5.04 26.82
CA THR A 211 11.04 5.42 26.09
C THR A 211 10.78 6.69 25.27
N GLU A 212 11.81 7.52 25.12
CA GLU A 212 11.76 8.79 24.38
C GLU A 212 12.84 8.83 23.30
N PHE A 213 12.50 9.41 22.15
CA PHE A 213 13.40 9.65 21.03
C PHE A 213 13.43 11.14 20.70
N SER A 214 14.59 11.77 20.93
CA SER A 214 14.81 13.18 20.58
C SER A 214 15.43 13.30 19.20
N ALA A 215 14.96 14.26 18.39
CA ALA A 215 15.47 14.52 17.04
C ALA A 215 15.30 15.99 16.62
N ASP A 216 15.93 16.37 15.50
CA ASP A 216 15.73 17.70 14.89
C ASP A 216 14.37 17.83 14.20
N ARG A 217 13.88 16.72 13.66
CA ARG A 217 12.62 16.63 12.88
C ARG A 217 11.93 15.29 13.11
N ALA A 218 10.61 15.29 12.95
CA ALA A 218 9.82 14.07 12.84
C ALA A 218 9.16 14.00 11.46
N LEU A 219 9.10 12.79 10.88
CA LEU A 219 8.31 12.49 9.70
C LEU A 219 7.23 11.47 10.06
N CYS A 220 5.97 11.88 10.03
CA CYS A 220 4.83 11.03 10.32
C CYS A 220 4.26 10.44 9.02
N THR A 221 4.28 9.11 8.91
CA THR A 221 3.75 8.36 7.76
C THR A 221 2.57 7.46 8.14
N VAL A 222 2.00 7.72 9.30
CA VAL A 222 0.87 6.98 9.87
C VAL A 222 -0.41 7.30 9.10
N PRO A 223 -1.26 6.30 8.78
CA PRO A 223 -2.55 6.53 8.11
C PRO A 223 -3.47 7.46 8.91
N LEU A 224 -4.23 8.32 8.24
CA LEU A 224 -5.11 9.30 8.90
C LEU A 224 -6.02 8.70 10.00
N PRO A 225 -6.70 7.55 9.80
CA PRO A 225 -7.57 6.98 10.83
C PRO A 225 -6.83 6.59 12.12
N VAL A 226 -5.51 6.38 12.04
CA VAL A 226 -4.69 5.97 13.18
C VAL A 226 -3.96 7.16 13.80
N LEU A 227 -3.77 8.23 13.03
CA LEU A 227 -3.03 9.43 13.46
C LEU A 227 -3.68 10.11 14.67
N ASN A 228 -5.00 9.97 14.86
CA ASN A 228 -5.73 10.49 16.03
C ASN A 228 -5.33 9.80 17.35
N ARG A 229 -4.58 8.70 17.31
CA ARG A 229 -4.05 8.02 18.52
C ARG A 229 -2.79 8.70 19.04
N ILE A 230 -2.16 9.58 18.27
CA ILE A 230 -0.94 10.28 18.63
C ILE A 230 -1.31 11.67 19.16
N GLN A 231 -0.89 11.98 20.37
CA GLN A 231 -1.06 13.32 20.92
C GLN A 231 0.04 14.24 20.42
N PHE A 232 -0.32 15.45 19.95
CA PHE A 232 0.64 16.45 19.46
C PHE A 232 0.70 17.65 20.39
N THR A 233 1.90 18.13 20.71
CA THR A 233 2.16 19.32 21.49
C THR A 233 3.18 20.22 20.77
N PRO A 234 2.82 21.47 20.35
CA PRO A 234 1.47 22.02 20.37
C PRO A 234 0.48 21.24 19.49
N SER A 235 -0.79 21.49 19.67
CA SER A 235 -1.86 20.87 18.85
C SER A 235 -1.66 21.17 17.37
N LEU A 236 -2.05 20.24 16.51
CA LEU A 236 -2.07 20.43 15.06
C LEU A 236 -3.07 21.51 14.63
N SER A 237 -2.98 21.96 13.37
CA SER A 237 -3.97 22.86 12.77
C SER A 237 -5.37 22.28 12.82
N ASN A 238 -6.39 23.14 12.83
CA ASN A 238 -7.79 22.73 12.90
C ASN A 238 -8.17 21.83 11.72
N GLU A 239 -7.70 22.17 10.51
CA GLU A 239 -7.96 21.42 9.27
C GLU A 239 -7.35 20.00 9.34
N LYS A 240 -6.16 19.88 9.90
CA LYS A 240 -5.54 18.57 10.09
C LYS A 240 -6.26 17.76 11.17
N ILE A 241 -6.66 18.39 12.26
CA ILE A 241 -7.48 17.74 13.29
C ILE A 241 -8.80 17.26 12.71
N GLU A 242 -9.47 18.07 11.87
CA GLU A 242 -10.69 17.68 11.18
C GLU A 242 -10.46 16.44 10.30
N ALA A 243 -9.40 16.45 9.49
CA ALA A 243 -9.07 15.32 8.61
C ALA A 243 -8.86 14.02 9.39
N ILE A 244 -8.06 14.04 10.47
CA ILE A 244 -7.77 12.85 11.28
C ILE A 244 -8.95 12.39 12.16
N SER A 245 -9.90 13.27 12.43
CA SER A 245 -11.10 12.96 13.21
C SER A 245 -12.25 12.38 12.37
N GLY A 246 -11.99 11.99 11.13
CA GLY A 246 -12.95 11.40 10.21
C GLY A 246 -13.56 12.37 9.20
N GLY A 247 -13.07 13.62 9.14
CA GLY A 247 -13.45 14.59 8.11
C GLY A 247 -12.90 14.26 6.71
N TYR A 248 -12.01 13.27 6.61
CA TYR A 248 -11.45 12.79 5.36
C TYR A 248 -11.66 11.28 5.25
N ASN A 249 -12.49 10.84 4.32
CA ASN A 249 -12.94 9.46 4.23
C ASN A 249 -11.80 8.49 3.93
N TYR A 250 -11.90 7.30 4.54
CA TYR A 250 -11.01 6.18 4.29
C TYR A 250 -11.81 4.95 3.85
N ALA A 251 -11.41 4.32 2.77
CA ALA A 251 -12.12 3.20 2.20
C ALA A 251 -11.88 1.91 3.00
N PRO A 252 -12.92 1.21 3.45
CA PRO A 252 -12.80 -0.15 3.93
C PRO A 252 -12.54 -1.09 2.75
N SER A 253 -11.72 -2.11 2.96
CA SER A 253 -11.47 -3.17 2.00
C SER A 253 -11.21 -4.48 2.70
N THR A 254 -11.90 -5.53 2.24
CA THR A 254 -11.79 -6.88 2.75
C THR A 254 -11.55 -7.85 1.60
N ARG A 255 -10.54 -8.70 1.76
CA ARG A 255 -10.22 -9.78 0.83
C ARG A 255 -10.45 -11.12 1.51
N VAL A 256 -11.06 -12.04 0.78
CA VAL A 256 -11.25 -13.44 1.20
C VAL A 256 -10.54 -14.32 0.21
N PHE A 257 -9.69 -15.19 0.70
CA PHE A 257 -8.81 -16.03 -0.10
C PHE A 257 -9.17 -17.49 0.16
N MET A 258 -9.22 -18.29 -0.91
CA MET A 258 -9.43 -19.74 -0.81
C MET A 258 -8.46 -20.44 -1.73
N GLN A 259 -7.76 -21.44 -1.19
CA GLN A 259 -6.93 -22.35 -1.96
C GLN A 259 -7.74 -23.57 -2.37
N PHE A 260 -7.55 -23.99 -3.61
CA PHE A 260 -8.22 -25.12 -4.23
C PHE A 260 -7.23 -26.21 -4.59
N ALA A 261 -7.63 -27.48 -4.42
CA ALA A 261 -6.84 -28.66 -4.74
C ALA A 261 -6.45 -28.76 -6.23
N ASN A 262 -7.27 -28.15 -7.09
CA ASN A 262 -6.99 -28.02 -8.51
C ASN A 262 -7.68 -26.77 -9.07
N ARG A 263 -7.23 -26.33 -10.24
CA ARG A 263 -7.79 -25.18 -10.99
C ARG A 263 -8.98 -25.63 -11.82
N PHE A 264 -10.02 -26.14 -11.19
CA PHE A 264 -11.18 -26.73 -11.84
C PHE A 264 -11.88 -25.81 -12.84
N TRP A 265 -11.79 -24.48 -12.65
CA TRP A 265 -12.32 -23.47 -13.58
C TRP A 265 -11.64 -23.49 -14.96
N GLU A 266 -10.42 -24.03 -15.06
CA GLU A 266 -9.71 -24.14 -16.34
C GLU A 266 -10.37 -25.14 -17.27
N SER A 267 -11.13 -26.13 -16.74
CA SER A 267 -11.90 -27.07 -17.55
C SER A 267 -13.03 -26.41 -18.34
N GLU A 268 -13.46 -25.23 -17.91
CA GLU A 268 -14.44 -24.39 -18.64
C GLU A 268 -13.78 -23.31 -19.51
N GLY A 269 -12.45 -23.35 -19.67
CA GLY A 269 -11.70 -22.32 -20.40
C GLY A 269 -11.58 -21.00 -19.68
N LEU A 270 -11.78 -20.97 -18.34
CA LEU A 270 -11.66 -19.78 -17.52
C LEU A 270 -10.24 -19.69 -16.91
N ASN A 271 -9.80 -18.48 -16.60
CA ASN A 271 -8.52 -18.21 -15.95
C ASN A 271 -8.61 -17.92 -14.45
N GLY A 272 -9.80 -17.99 -13.86
CA GLY A 272 -10.05 -17.71 -12.46
C GLY A 272 -10.17 -16.23 -12.09
N TRP A 273 -10.13 -15.34 -13.06
CA TRP A 273 -10.36 -13.91 -12.87
C TRP A 273 -11.76 -13.52 -13.32
N GLY A 274 -12.31 -12.49 -12.70
CA GLY A 274 -13.60 -11.98 -13.12
C GLY A 274 -14.17 -10.88 -12.27
N ASN A 275 -15.42 -10.54 -12.62
CA ASN A 275 -16.25 -9.62 -11.89
C ASN A 275 -17.64 -10.18 -11.74
N THR A 276 -18.26 -9.82 -10.67
CA THR A 276 -19.64 -10.22 -10.40
C THR A 276 -20.41 -9.07 -9.80
N ASP A 277 -21.72 -9.17 -9.87
CA ASP A 277 -22.60 -8.26 -9.12
C ASP A 277 -22.29 -8.32 -7.60
N TRP A 278 -21.75 -9.46 -7.19
CA TRP A 278 -21.27 -9.74 -5.86
C TRP A 278 -20.50 -11.09 -5.86
N PRO A 279 -19.24 -11.19 -5.46
CA PRO A 279 -18.30 -10.12 -5.06
C PRO A 279 -17.90 -9.22 -6.23
N GLU A 280 -17.30 -8.09 -5.94
CA GLU A 280 -16.99 -7.08 -6.95
C GLU A 280 -15.88 -7.49 -7.90
N GLU A 281 -14.77 -8.07 -7.36
CA GLU A 281 -13.69 -8.61 -8.18
C GLU A 281 -13.29 -10.01 -7.69
N ILE A 282 -13.02 -10.91 -8.63
CA ILE A 282 -12.40 -12.21 -8.37
C ILE A 282 -11.03 -12.21 -9.02
N TRP A 283 -10.01 -12.54 -8.24
CA TRP A 283 -8.65 -12.64 -8.72
C TRP A 283 -8.11 -14.06 -8.54
N HIS A 284 -7.24 -14.50 -9.46
CA HIS A 284 -6.42 -15.71 -9.35
C HIS A 284 -4.94 -15.33 -9.18
N PRO A 285 -4.47 -14.94 -7.99
CA PRO A 285 -3.12 -14.42 -7.78
C PRO A 285 -2.00 -15.42 -8.13
N THR A 286 -2.33 -16.71 -8.17
CA THR A 286 -1.37 -17.81 -8.45
C THR A 286 -1.49 -18.37 -9.86
N TRP A 287 -2.08 -17.63 -10.81
CA TRP A 287 -2.29 -18.07 -12.19
C TRP A 287 -0.99 -18.44 -12.92
N ASP A 288 0.11 -17.80 -12.55
CA ASP A 288 1.47 -17.96 -13.08
C ASP A 288 2.34 -18.95 -12.29
N ARG A 289 1.75 -19.67 -11.32
CA ARG A 289 2.44 -20.66 -10.52
C ARG A 289 2.29 -22.06 -11.12
N GLU A 290 3.33 -22.88 -10.97
CA GLU A 290 3.29 -24.29 -11.39
C GLU A 290 2.43 -25.14 -10.45
N GLY A 291 1.99 -26.29 -10.95
CA GLY A 291 1.20 -27.27 -10.19
C GLY A 291 -0.31 -27.14 -10.40
N PRO A 292 -1.06 -28.10 -9.84
CA PRO A 292 -2.51 -28.17 -10.04
C PRO A 292 -3.29 -27.16 -9.18
N LYS A 293 -2.77 -26.80 -8.01
CA LYS A 293 -3.46 -25.94 -7.06
C LYS A 293 -3.53 -24.49 -7.52
N GLY A 294 -4.50 -23.77 -6.99
CA GLY A 294 -4.65 -22.34 -7.24
C GLY A 294 -5.35 -21.63 -6.08
N ILE A 295 -5.14 -20.33 -5.98
CA ILE A 295 -5.86 -19.48 -5.03
C ILE A 295 -6.83 -18.61 -5.84
N LEU A 296 -8.09 -18.58 -5.44
CA LEU A 296 -9.02 -17.50 -5.83
C LEU A 296 -9.18 -16.53 -4.67
N MET A 297 -9.32 -15.27 -4.98
CA MET A 297 -9.49 -14.20 -4.03
C MET A 297 -10.70 -13.35 -4.39
N SER A 298 -11.58 -13.13 -3.44
CA SER A 298 -12.65 -12.13 -3.53
C SER A 298 -12.15 -10.80 -3.00
N TYR A 299 -12.25 -9.75 -3.82
CA TYR A 299 -11.84 -8.40 -3.47
C TYR A 299 -13.04 -7.48 -3.35
N MET A 300 -13.30 -7.04 -2.12
CA MET A 300 -14.43 -6.19 -1.80
C MET A 300 -13.98 -4.91 -1.12
N TYR A 301 -14.71 -3.84 -1.39
CA TYR A 301 -14.46 -2.52 -0.84
C TYR A 301 -15.79 -1.78 -0.58
N TYR A 302 -15.72 -0.66 0.16
CA TYR A 302 -16.85 0.16 0.58
C TYR A 302 -17.93 -0.66 1.31
N GLY A 303 -19.20 -0.50 0.96
CA GLY A 303 -20.33 -1.14 1.63
C GLY A 303 -20.22 -2.67 1.71
N ARG A 304 -19.67 -3.33 0.66
CA ARG A 304 -19.47 -4.79 0.66
C ARG A 304 -18.43 -5.25 1.67
N ALA A 305 -17.36 -4.49 1.82
CA ALA A 305 -16.36 -4.77 2.86
C ALA A 305 -16.96 -4.61 4.25
N VAL A 306 -17.75 -3.54 4.47
CA VAL A 306 -18.44 -3.31 5.75
C VAL A 306 -19.41 -4.43 6.09
N GLU A 307 -20.16 -4.98 5.12
CA GLU A 307 -21.05 -6.15 5.32
C GLU A 307 -20.26 -7.36 5.78
N LEU A 308 -19.15 -7.67 5.12
CA LEU A 308 -18.30 -8.82 5.51
C LEU A 308 -17.62 -8.62 6.87
N ASP A 309 -17.25 -7.40 7.21
CA ASP A 309 -16.55 -7.09 8.45
C ASP A 309 -17.44 -7.30 9.70
N GLN A 310 -18.76 -7.44 9.52
CA GLN A 310 -19.67 -7.86 10.60
C GLN A 310 -19.59 -9.36 10.91
N LEU A 311 -18.97 -10.15 10.04
CA LEU A 311 -18.85 -11.59 10.16
C LEU A 311 -17.50 -11.98 10.77
N ILE A 312 -17.44 -13.11 11.44
CA ILE A 312 -16.17 -13.76 11.79
C ILE A 312 -15.53 -14.35 10.53
N GLU A 313 -14.27 -14.72 10.60
CA GLU A 313 -13.50 -15.14 9.41
C GLU A 313 -14.11 -16.37 8.72
N GLU A 314 -14.52 -17.39 9.47
CA GLU A 314 -15.15 -18.59 8.93
C GLU A 314 -16.44 -18.27 8.18
N ASP A 315 -17.25 -17.38 8.71
CA ASP A 315 -18.51 -16.96 8.08
C ASP A 315 -18.26 -16.10 6.84
N ARG A 316 -17.18 -15.29 6.80
CA ARG A 316 -16.74 -14.56 5.58
C ARG A 316 -16.40 -15.52 4.46
N ILE A 317 -15.61 -16.56 4.77
CA ILE A 317 -15.21 -17.59 3.80
C ILE A 317 -16.45 -18.31 3.28
N GLN A 318 -17.33 -18.77 4.17
CA GLN A 318 -18.56 -19.46 3.80
C GLN A 318 -19.49 -18.55 2.97
N HIS A 319 -19.58 -17.28 3.32
CA HIS A 319 -20.40 -16.31 2.59
C HIS A 319 -19.91 -16.13 1.14
N VAL A 320 -18.60 -16.03 0.93
CA VAL A 320 -18.02 -15.93 -0.41
C VAL A 320 -18.20 -17.24 -1.18
N LEU A 321 -17.97 -18.41 -0.57
CA LEU A 321 -18.19 -19.71 -1.21
C LEU A 321 -19.62 -19.88 -1.69
N ASN A 322 -20.61 -19.51 -0.87
CA ASN A 322 -22.02 -19.56 -1.23
C ASN A 322 -22.34 -18.72 -2.50
N ARG A 323 -21.64 -17.59 -2.66
CA ARG A 323 -21.80 -16.73 -3.85
C ARG A 323 -21.06 -17.30 -5.04
N TRP A 324 -19.90 -17.88 -4.82
CA TRP A 324 -19.08 -18.43 -5.89
C TRP A 324 -19.64 -19.73 -6.48
N ASP A 325 -20.53 -20.45 -5.80
CA ASP A 325 -21.20 -21.63 -6.37
C ASP A 325 -22.02 -21.28 -7.63
N GLY A 326 -22.57 -20.05 -7.68
CA GLY A 326 -23.22 -19.52 -8.87
C GLY A 326 -22.26 -19.03 -9.96
N VAL A 327 -20.99 -18.79 -9.62
CA VAL A 327 -19.93 -18.33 -10.54
C VAL A 327 -19.09 -19.50 -11.04
N PHE A 328 -18.71 -20.38 -10.14
CA PHE A 328 -17.89 -21.57 -10.37
C PHE A 328 -18.65 -22.79 -9.80
N PRO A 329 -19.54 -23.40 -10.56
CA PRO A 329 -20.33 -24.54 -10.09
C PRO A 329 -19.45 -25.68 -9.55
N GLY A 330 -19.78 -26.18 -8.36
CA GLY A 330 -18.99 -27.21 -7.70
C GLY A 330 -17.77 -26.72 -6.93
N VAL A 331 -17.67 -25.42 -6.69
CA VAL A 331 -16.54 -24.79 -5.97
C VAL A 331 -16.21 -25.46 -4.62
N TYR A 332 -17.22 -25.96 -3.92
CA TYR A 332 -17.09 -26.62 -2.63
C TYR A 332 -16.28 -27.93 -2.66
N ASP A 333 -16.34 -28.64 -3.79
CA ASP A 333 -15.66 -29.95 -3.90
C ASP A 333 -14.13 -29.81 -4.02
N HIS A 334 -13.64 -28.59 -4.22
CA HIS A 334 -12.23 -28.32 -4.53
C HIS A 334 -11.52 -27.49 -3.48
N VAL A 335 -12.24 -26.83 -2.54
CA VAL A 335 -11.63 -25.96 -1.53
C VAL A 335 -10.86 -26.76 -0.48
N GLU A 336 -9.64 -26.34 -0.18
CA GLU A 336 -8.76 -26.96 0.84
C GLU A 336 -8.70 -26.13 2.12
N ASN A 337 -8.51 -24.83 1.98
CA ASN A 337 -8.37 -23.89 3.08
C ASN A 337 -8.73 -22.48 2.63
N GLY A 338 -8.81 -21.55 3.57
CA GLY A 338 -9.06 -20.15 3.29
C GLY A 338 -8.68 -19.25 4.44
N THR A 339 -8.58 -17.97 4.16
CA THR A 339 -8.39 -16.91 5.15
C THR A 339 -9.00 -15.61 4.65
N SER A 340 -9.11 -14.61 5.52
CA SER A 340 -9.57 -13.28 5.14
C SER A 340 -8.71 -12.17 5.75
N HIS A 341 -8.69 -11.02 5.10
CA HIS A 341 -8.01 -9.85 5.64
C HIS A 341 -8.85 -8.60 5.39
N SER A 342 -9.22 -7.91 6.45
CA SER A 342 -9.88 -6.61 6.40
C SER A 342 -8.94 -5.51 6.86
N TRP A 343 -8.72 -4.50 6.02
CA TRP A 343 -7.91 -3.36 6.37
C TRP A 343 -8.61 -2.39 7.35
N ALA A 344 -9.94 -2.35 7.33
CA ALA A 344 -10.70 -1.52 8.26
C ALA A 344 -10.63 -2.03 9.70
N LEU A 345 -10.53 -3.36 9.89
CA LEU A 345 -10.40 -3.99 11.19
C LEU A 345 -8.95 -4.03 11.71
N GLN A 346 -7.98 -3.60 10.91
CA GLN A 346 -6.58 -3.58 11.35
C GLN A 346 -6.31 -2.37 12.23
N GLU A 347 -5.86 -2.62 13.44
CA GLU A 347 -5.60 -1.61 14.47
C GLU A 347 -4.76 -0.43 13.98
N TRP A 348 -3.68 -0.72 13.22
CA TRP A 348 -2.71 0.27 12.74
C TRP A 348 -2.92 0.69 11.28
N SER A 349 -4.14 0.48 10.75
CA SER A 349 -4.51 0.95 9.41
C SER A 349 -5.82 1.70 9.39
N GLY A 350 -6.88 1.16 10.01
CA GLY A 350 -8.21 1.74 10.06
C GLY A 350 -8.90 1.89 8.70
N GLY A 351 -8.33 1.30 7.65
CA GLY A 351 -8.81 1.35 6.27
C GLY A 351 -7.73 1.03 5.26
N ALA A 352 -8.10 0.89 4.01
CA ALA A 352 -7.21 0.49 2.94
C ALA A 352 -6.54 1.67 2.23
N TRP A 353 -7.28 2.74 1.93
CA TRP A 353 -6.78 3.97 1.28
C TRP A 353 -7.69 5.16 1.56
N ALA A 354 -7.15 6.36 1.37
CA ALA A 354 -7.94 7.60 1.42
C ALA A 354 -8.92 7.65 0.25
N SER A 355 -10.18 7.97 0.53
CA SER A 355 -11.27 8.02 -0.45
C SER A 355 -12.19 9.20 -0.16
N PRO A 356 -11.67 10.45 -0.25
CA PRO A 356 -12.43 11.64 0.07
C PRO A 356 -13.56 11.88 -0.94
N THR A 357 -14.59 12.60 -0.53
CA THR A 357 -15.48 13.27 -1.48
C THR A 357 -14.77 14.47 -2.12
N ALA A 358 -15.32 15.01 -3.20
CA ALA A 358 -14.75 16.19 -3.84
C ALA A 358 -14.66 17.40 -2.87
N GLU A 359 -15.68 17.57 -2.02
CA GLU A 359 -15.71 18.64 -1.02
C GLU A 359 -14.64 18.44 0.07
N GLN A 360 -14.42 17.20 0.52
CA GLN A 360 -13.38 16.86 1.50
C GLN A 360 -12.00 17.10 0.92
N ASP A 361 -11.78 16.69 -0.34
CA ASP A 361 -10.51 16.87 -1.03
C ASP A 361 -10.19 18.36 -1.24
N GLU A 362 -11.15 19.14 -1.71
CA GLU A 362 -11.00 20.61 -1.87
C GLU A 362 -10.69 21.30 -0.56
N ALA A 363 -11.33 20.89 0.54
CA ALA A 363 -11.17 21.53 1.84
C ALA A 363 -9.88 21.12 2.58
N LEU A 364 -9.48 19.85 2.50
CA LEU A 364 -8.52 19.26 3.44
C LEU A 364 -7.22 18.73 2.81
N ALA A 365 -7.20 18.37 1.51
CA ALA A 365 -6.04 17.71 0.91
C ALA A 365 -4.75 18.52 1.04
N ALA A 366 -4.80 19.82 0.86
CA ALA A 366 -3.64 20.71 0.99
C ALA A 366 -3.06 20.74 2.42
N HIS A 367 -3.89 20.48 3.43
CA HIS A 367 -3.51 20.50 4.83
C HIS A 367 -2.95 19.19 5.33
N ILE A 368 -3.37 18.05 4.73
CA ILE A 368 -2.97 16.70 5.16
C ILE A 368 -1.46 16.51 5.08
N GLY A 369 -0.84 16.86 3.95
CA GLY A 369 0.62 16.76 3.74
C GLY A 369 1.42 17.95 4.28
N ALA A 370 0.77 19.03 4.71
CA ALA A 370 1.44 20.23 5.18
C ALA A 370 2.25 19.98 6.46
N ALA A 371 3.46 20.52 6.52
CA ALA A 371 4.28 20.44 7.73
C ALA A 371 3.71 21.30 8.86
N GLU A 372 3.83 20.81 10.07
CA GLU A 372 3.47 21.51 11.33
C GLU A 372 4.75 21.76 12.13
N GLY A 373 5.38 22.89 11.88
CA GLY A 373 6.65 23.23 12.51
C GLY A 373 7.78 22.25 12.13
N ARG A 374 8.17 21.40 13.07
CA ARG A 374 9.25 20.39 12.88
C ARG A 374 8.70 19.01 12.55
N ILE A 375 7.39 18.84 12.48
CA ILE A 375 6.71 17.61 12.16
C ILE A 375 6.27 17.68 10.70
N HIS A 376 6.71 16.72 9.90
CA HIS A 376 6.36 16.56 8.48
C HIS A 376 5.44 15.36 8.32
N PHE A 377 4.61 15.37 7.30
CA PHE A 377 3.63 14.33 7.04
C PHE A 377 3.79 13.80 5.62
N ALA A 378 3.74 12.48 5.47
CA ALA A 378 3.79 11.80 4.18
C ALA A 378 3.00 10.49 4.23
N GLY A 379 2.77 9.90 3.09
CA GLY A 379 2.03 8.65 2.95
C GLY A 379 1.02 8.73 1.82
N GLU A 380 0.32 7.67 1.59
CA GLU A 380 -0.67 7.54 0.52
C GLU A 380 -1.73 8.65 0.59
N HIS A 381 -2.20 8.99 1.79
CA HIS A 381 -3.22 10.03 2.02
C HIS A 381 -2.74 11.46 1.74
N ALA A 382 -1.44 11.69 1.66
CA ALA A 382 -0.84 12.97 1.30
C ALA A 382 -0.61 13.12 -0.22
N LEU A 383 -0.99 12.12 -1.02
CA LEU A 383 -0.93 12.12 -2.48
C LEU A 383 -2.33 12.28 -3.05
N SER A 384 -2.48 12.96 -4.20
CA SER A 384 -3.75 12.97 -4.90
C SER A 384 -4.04 11.59 -5.52
N LEU A 385 -5.32 11.22 -5.68
CA LEU A 385 -5.77 9.95 -6.28
C LEU A 385 -5.12 9.62 -7.64
N ILE A 386 -4.64 10.63 -8.36
CA ILE A 386 -3.92 10.48 -9.64
C ILE A 386 -2.51 9.91 -9.43
N HIS A 387 -2.04 9.86 -8.19
CA HIS A 387 -0.66 9.52 -7.84
C HIS A 387 -0.52 8.23 -7.02
N ILE A 388 -1.59 7.46 -6.86
CA ILE A 388 -1.56 6.16 -6.15
C ILE A 388 -1.31 5.02 -7.12
#